data_51f4e4be86d2235bc55f4bd399beba88
#
_entry.id   51f4e4be86d2235bc55f4bd399beba88
#
_cell.length_a   1.000
_cell.length_b   1.000
_cell.length_c   1.000
_cell.angle_alpha   90.00
_cell.angle_beta   90.00
_cell.angle_gamma   90.00
#
_symmetry.space_group_name_H-M   'P 1'
#
loop_
_entity.id
_entity.type
_entity.pdbx_description
1 polymer ?
#
loop_
_entity_poly.entity_id
_entity_poly.type
_entity_poly.pdbx_seq_one_letter_code
_entity_poly.pdbx_strand_id
1 'polypeptide(L)'
;MTTKTLYDKIVDLHTIEKLSSDGIERLVYIDRTVVNEYTSPQAFSLLRENGLKVWRPSATLGTVDHVNSSSPDRTEFPTEENACTQVKYLIKNGSDFGFEVLNNGNPKQGIEHVVMVERGKVLPGMLIGAGDSHTAMYGALGAVAYGIGTSDIYHYMATSTLRYKKLKNMRVRVAGVRGASVTAKDIVLFIVKKLGAGGCTGHCVEFCGPVISDLSVEERLTLCNMAVECAARSSIIAPDQKVFDYLEGREFAPKGEMWSKAVEFWKTLKSDDEAKFDKEVEIDITGLEPSVTWGTSPDQNCSISESIPDPASISDPKIRADYERALNYMGLKAGQKIKGLPITHAFIGSCTNSRIEDLRTAAEVLKGKKLAPGVKAFVVPGSTQVRAKAEKEGIDKIFKDAGWEWRNSGCSLCLAMNGDILGAGDRCISATNRNFEGRQGVQTRTHLASPAMVAMASVKGFIADVREE
;
A
#
# COMPACT_ATOMS: atom_id res chain seq x y z
N MET A 1 -18.79 -2.15 -31.83
CA MET A 1 -17.52 -1.95 -31.11
C MET A 1 -17.34 -3.13 -30.17
N THR A 2 -16.13 -3.67 -30.05
CA THR A 2 -15.85 -4.72 -29.06
C THR A 2 -15.92 -4.13 -27.65
N THR A 3 -16.67 -4.79 -26.77
CA THR A 3 -16.78 -4.40 -25.36
C THR A 3 -15.41 -4.52 -24.65
N LYS A 4 -15.06 -3.56 -23.77
CA LYS A 4 -13.75 -3.48 -23.13
C LYS A 4 -13.88 -3.35 -21.62
N THR A 5 -12.93 -3.94 -20.91
CA THR A 5 -12.73 -3.67 -19.48
C THR A 5 -12.15 -2.27 -19.27
N LEU A 6 -12.27 -1.75 -18.06
CA LEU A 6 -11.62 -0.47 -17.67
C LEU A 6 -10.12 -0.51 -17.93
N TYR A 7 -9.46 -1.61 -17.53
CA TYR A 7 -8.04 -1.83 -17.77
C TYR A 7 -7.69 -1.78 -19.27
N ASP A 8 -8.47 -2.47 -20.12
CA ASP A 8 -8.25 -2.47 -21.58
C ASP A 8 -8.39 -1.06 -22.18
N LYS A 9 -9.40 -0.31 -21.74
CA LYS A 9 -9.60 1.09 -22.20
C LYS A 9 -8.38 1.95 -21.91
N ILE A 10 -7.83 1.87 -20.67
CA ILE A 10 -6.68 2.69 -20.28
C ILE A 10 -5.41 2.25 -21.03
N VAL A 11 -5.14 0.94 -21.10
CA VAL A 11 -3.95 0.45 -21.82
C VAL A 11 -4.01 0.76 -23.30
N ASP A 12 -5.17 0.66 -23.93
CA ASP A 12 -5.33 1.00 -25.35
C ASP A 12 -5.10 2.49 -25.61
N LEU A 13 -5.55 3.38 -24.71
CA LEU A 13 -5.29 4.83 -24.80
C LEU A 13 -3.79 5.18 -24.70
N HIS A 14 -3.02 4.35 -23.98
CA HIS A 14 -1.58 4.57 -23.77
C HIS A 14 -0.71 3.79 -24.76
N THR A 15 -1.29 2.93 -25.60
CA THR A 15 -0.53 2.13 -26.57
C THR A 15 -0.07 3.00 -27.73
N ILE A 16 1.24 3.17 -27.85
CA ILE A 16 1.87 3.84 -28.99
C ILE A 16 1.98 2.86 -30.17
N GLU A 17 2.45 1.64 -29.87
CA GLU A 17 2.67 0.61 -30.88
C GLU A 17 2.44 -0.80 -30.29
N LYS A 18 1.92 -1.71 -31.10
CA LYS A 18 1.86 -3.15 -30.80
C LYS A 18 3.16 -3.79 -31.30
N LEU A 19 3.92 -4.36 -30.38
CA LEU A 19 5.24 -4.94 -30.68
C LEU A 19 5.15 -6.43 -31.07
N SER A 20 3.99 -7.08 -30.84
CA SER A 20 3.72 -8.46 -31.22
C SER A 20 2.43 -8.58 -32.03
N SER A 21 2.34 -9.60 -32.88
CA SER A 21 1.19 -9.83 -33.77
C SER A 21 -0.10 -10.12 -33.00
N ASP A 22 -0.01 -10.71 -31.80
CA ASP A 22 -1.14 -10.97 -30.89
C ASP A 22 -1.55 -9.72 -30.08
N GLY A 23 -0.75 -8.62 -30.17
CA GLY A 23 -0.99 -7.38 -29.47
C GLY A 23 -0.81 -7.46 -27.94
N ILE A 24 -0.16 -8.53 -27.44
CA ILE A 24 0.15 -8.68 -26.02
C ILE A 24 1.34 -7.79 -25.63
N GLU A 25 2.41 -7.78 -26.44
CA GLU A 25 3.53 -6.88 -26.24
C GLU A 25 3.27 -5.54 -26.89
N ARG A 26 3.48 -4.46 -26.15
CA ARG A 26 3.18 -3.09 -26.54
C ARG A 26 4.27 -2.13 -26.11
N LEU A 27 4.48 -1.09 -26.88
CA LEU A 27 5.12 0.14 -26.41
C LEU A 27 4.02 1.05 -25.86
N VAL A 28 4.11 1.39 -24.59
CA VAL A 28 3.12 2.25 -23.93
C VAL A 28 3.75 3.54 -23.44
N TYR A 29 2.95 4.61 -23.48
CA TYR A 29 3.28 5.86 -22.83
C TYR A 29 2.96 5.79 -21.34
N ILE A 30 3.86 6.31 -20.50
CA ILE A 30 3.70 6.41 -19.06
C ILE A 30 3.52 7.87 -18.66
N ASP A 31 2.42 8.16 -17.97
CA ASP A 31 2.09 9.55 -17.62
C ASP A 31 2.98 10.14 -16.55
N ARG A 32 3.26 9.39 -15.50
CA ARG A 32 4.04 9.84 -14.35
C ARG A 32 4.79 8.70 -13.67
N THR A 33 5.83 9.09 -12.93
CA THR A 33 6.55 8.19 -12.03
C THR A 33 6.85 8.90 -10.71
N VAL A 34 7.05 8.10 -9.67
CA VAL A 34 7.70 8.52 -8.43
C VAL A 34 8.96 7.70 -8.24
N VAL A 35 9.99 8.35 -7.72
CA VAL A 35 11.29 7.73 -7.43
C VAL A 35 11.70 8.03 -6.00
N ASN A 36 12.34 7.08 -5.39
CA ASN A 36 12.87 7.20 -4.04
C ASN A 36 14.40 6.97 -4.03
N GLU A 37 15.00 7.22 -2.89
CA GLU A 37 16.44 7.12 -2.68
C GLU A 37 16.99 5.69 -2.74
N TYR A 38 16.12 4.68 -2.59
CA TYR A 38 16.51 3.28 -2.53
C TYR A 38 16.44 2.57 -3.88
N THR A 39 15.38 2.78 -4.67
CA THR A 39 15.13 2.02 -5.91
C THR A 39 15.64 2.70 -7.18
N SER A 40 16.00 3.99 -7.12
CA SER A 40 16.32 4.78 -8.31
C SER A 40 17.81 5.06 -8.58
N PRO A 41 18.78 4.87 -7.69
CA PRO A 41 20.15 5.33 -7.88
C PRO A 41 20.81 4.85 -9.18
N GLN A 42 20.70 3.56 -9.51
CA GLN A 42 21.30 2.97 -10.70
C GLN A 42 20.69 3.50 -12.00
N ALA A 43 19.39 3.81 -12.00
CA ALA A 43 18.73 4.40 -13.18
C ALA A 43 19.33 5.77 -13.52
N PHE A 44 19.60 6.61 -12.51
CA PHE A 44 20.26 7.90 -12.71
C PHE A 44 21.74 7.79 -13.09
N SER A 45 22.46 6.79 -12.58
CA SER A 45 23.83 6.50 -13.03
C SER A 45 23.84 6.17 -14.51
N LEU A 46 22.95 5.30 -14.98
CA LEU A 46 22.83 4.94 -16.39
C LEU A 46 22.46 6.14 -17.28
N LEU A 47 21.59 7.04 -16.82
CA LEU A 47 21.30 8.28 -17.56
C LEU A 47 22.56 9.12 -17.78
N ARG A 48 23.38 9.30 -16.73
CA ARG A 48 24.63 10.07 -16.82
C ARG A 48 25.65 9.39 -17.74
N GLU A 49 25.87 8.10 -17.57
CA GLU A 49 26.82 7.30 -18.37
C GLU A 49 26.49 7.36 -19.87
N ASN A 50 25.21 7.39 -20.21
CA ASN A 50 24.74 7.47 -21.60
C ASN A 50 24.48 8.90 -22.09
N GLY A 51 24.77 9.93 -21.30
CA GLY A 51 24.55 11.34 -21.67
C GLY A 51 23.06 11.69 -21.88
N LEU A 52 22.14 10.93 -21.28
CA LEU A 52 20.71 11.13 -21.45
C LEU A 52 20.15 12.05 -20.38
N LYS A 53 19.03 12.68 -20.70
CA LYS A 53 18.27 13.57 -19.79
C LYS A 53 16.96 12.90 -19.40
N VAL A 54 16.38 13.35 -18.30
CA VAL A 54 14.99 13.03 -17.98
C VAL A 54 14.09 13.77 -18.97
N TRP A 55 13.33 13.01 -19.76
CA TRP A 55 12.50 13.54 -20.84
C TRP A 55 11.41 14.50 -20.35
N ARG A 56 10.75 14.14 -19.24
CA ARG A 56 9.68 14.95 -18.63
C ARG A 56 9.89 15.11 -17.13
N PRO A 57 10.75 16.04 -16.69
CA PRO A 57 11.01 16.26 -15.26
C PRO A 57 9.73 16.57 -14.45
N SER A 58 8.78 17.31 -15.04
CA SER A 58 7.50 17.65 -14.38
C SER A 58 6.58 16.44 -14.12
N ALA A 59 6.79 15.34 -14.85
CA ALA A 59 6.08 14.07 -14.65
C ALA A 59 6.76 13.15 -13.62
N THR A 60 7.92 13.52 -13.12
CA THR A 60 8.70 12.78 -12.13
C THR A 60 8.63 13.49 -10.77
N LEU A 61 8.41 12.74 -9.70
CA LEU A 61 8.51 13.21 -8.33
C LEU A 61 9.55 12.36 -7.60
N GLY A 62 10.45 12.99 -6.86
CA GLY A 62 11.33 12.31 -5.90
C GLY A 62 10.80 12.46 -4.48
N THR A 63 10.93 11.44 -3.65
CA THR A 63 10.68 11.56 -2.21
C THR A 63 11.65 10.68 -1.42
N VAL A 64 12.04 11.15 -0.24
CA VAL A 64 12.86 10.40 0.71
C VAL A 64 11.93 9.76 1.72
N ASP A 65 11.81 8.42 1.70
CA ASP A 65 10.84 7.71 2.54
C ASP A 65 11.29 6.32 3.01
N HIS A 66 12.28 5.69 2.37
CA HIS A 66 12.70 4.33 2.66
C HIS A 66 13.80 4.25 3.72
N VAL A 67 14.89 5.01 3.55
CA VAL A 67 16.07 4.92 4.43
C VAL A 67 16.14 6.02 5.49
N ASN A 68 15.18 6.93 5.53
CA ASN A 68 15.10 7.97 6.53
C ASN A 68 14.46 7.45 7.82
N SER A 69 15.07 7.77 8.97
CA SER A 69 14.48 7.46 10.26
C SER A 69 13.14 8.17 10.45
N SER A 70 12.19 7.51 11.13
CA SER A 70 10.95 8.14 11.58
C SER A 70 11.05 8.76 12.99
N SER A 71 12.20 8.64 13.65
CA SER A 71 12.41 9.19 15.00
C SER A 71 12.00 10.66 15.10
N PRO A 72 11.39 11.09 16.22
CA PRO A 72 11.01 12.49 16.45
C PRO A 72 12.18 13.48 16.32
N ASP A 73 13.38 13.03 16.67
CA ASP A 73 14.64 13.81 16.65
C ASP A 73 15.48 13.59 15.38
N ARG A 74 14.90 12.98 14.33
CA ARG A 74 15.61 12.76 13.07
C ARG A 74 16.16 14.06 12.50
N THR A 75 17.38 13.98 11.97
CA THR A 75 18.04 15.07 11.25
C THR A 75 17.62 15.09 9.76
N GLU A 76 18.02 16.15 9.04
CA GLU A 76 17.77 16.27 7.61
C GLU A 76 18.32 15.07 6.81
N PHE A 77 19.48 14.58 7.20
CA PHE A 77 20.12 13.41 6.60
C PHE A 77 20.22 12.27 7.61
N PRO A 78 20.07 11.01 7.17
CA PRO A 78 20.35 9.85 8.00
C PRO A 78 21.79 9.89 8.57
N THR A 79 21.97 9.37 9.77
CA THR A 79 23.29 9.27 10.41
C THR A 79 24.10 8.07 9.88
N GLU A 80 23.44 7.06 9.33
CA GLU A 80 24.09 5.92 8.69
C GLU A 80 24.62 6.35 7.32
N GLU A 81 25.89 6.04 7.03
CA GLU A 81 26.64 6.56 5.88
C GLU A 81 26.01 6.21 4.52
N ASN A 82 25.61 4.93 4.35
CA ASN A 82 24.99 4.50 3.08
C ASN A 82 23.64 5.15 2.87
N ALA A 83 22.80 5.23 3.91
CA ALA A 83 21.52 5.90 3.85
C ALA A 83 21.66 7.39 3.54
N CYS A 84 22.62 8.06 4.19
CA CYS A 84 22.98 9.46 3.94
C CYS A 84 23.39 9.69 2.48
N THR A 85 24.22 8.79 1.94
CA THR A 85 24.69 8.84 0.55
C THR A 85 23.53 8.69 -0.43
N GLN A 86 22.61 7.74 -0.19
CA GLN A 86 21.43 7.53 -1.03
C GLN A 86 20.52 8.76 -1.05
N VAL A 87 20.26 9.38 0.10
CA VAL A 87 19.44 10.60 0.20
C VAL A 87 20.10 11.76 -0.54
N LYS A 88 21.39 12.01 -0.31
CA LYS A 88 22.12 13.06 -1.02
C LYS A 88 22.13 12.84 -2.53
N TYR A 89 22.23 11.59 -2.97
CA TYR A 89 22.23 11.24 -4.39
C TYR A 89 20.87 11.52 -5.03
N LEU A 90 19.76 11.19 -4.36
CA LEU A 90 18.42 11.52 -4.85
C LEU A 90 18.22 13.04 -4.98
N ILE A 91 18.63 13.81 -3.96
CA ILE A 91 18.55 15.27 -3.98
C ILE A 91 19.37 15.85 -5.14
N LYS A 92 20.60 15.34 -5.32
CA LYS A 92 21.45 15.72 -6.45
C LYS A 92 20.82 15.36 -7.80
N ASN A 93 20.19 14.19 -7.91
CA ASN A 93 19.48 13.79 -9.13
C ASN A 93 18.34 14.73 -9.44
N GLY A 94 17.55 15.16 -8.45
CA GLY A 94 16.49 16.15 -8.64
C GLY A 94 17.03 17.46 -9.20
N SER A 95 18.14 17.96 -8.65
CA SER A 95 18.82 19.17 -9.13
C SER A 95 19.38 19.01 -10.56
N ASP A 96 20.12 17.93 -10.82
CA ASP A 96 20.80 17.71 -12.09
C ASP A 96 19.80 17.50 -13.26
N PHE A 97 18.68 16.83 -12.99
CA PHE A 97 17.69 16.45 -13.98
C PHE A 97 16.40 17.28 -13.94
N GLY A 98 16.30 18.25 -13.03
CA GLY A 98 15.23 19.26 -12.98
C GLY A 98 13.88 18.77 -12.49
N PHE A 99 13.80 17.74 -11.63
CA PHE A 99 12.56 17.28 -11.03
C PHE A 99 12.51 17.58 -9.52
N GLU A 100 11.29 17.71 -8.99
CA GLU A 100 11.03 17.99 -7.58
C GLU A 100 11.42 16.80 -6.69
N VAL A 101 12.13 17.09 -5.58
CA VAL A 101 12.45 16.09 -4.54
C VAL A 101 11.93 16.57 -3.19
N LEU A 102 11.16 15.72 -2.53
CA LEU A 102 10.64 15.92 -1.18
C LEU A 102 11.59 15.25 -0.18
N ASN A 103 12.54 16.02 0.36
CA ASN A 103 13.47 15.57 1.41
C ASN A 103 12.87 15.75 2.81
N ASN A 104 13.58 15.31 3.85
CA ASN A 104 13.12 15.37 5.25
C ASN A 104 12.74 16.76 5.76
N GLY A 105 13.29 17.83 5.21
CA GLY A 105 12.94 19.21 5.59
C GLY A 105 11.72 19.76 4.82
N ASN A 106 11.22 19.05 3.82
CA ASN A 106 10.12 19.54 2.99
C ASN A 106 8.76 19.34 3.68
N PRO A 107 7.90 20.37 3.79
CA PRO A 107 6.59 20.26 4.43
C PRO A 107 5.60 19.35 3.70
N LYS A 108 5.96 18.86 2.52
CA LYS A 108 5.17 17.90 1.72
C LYS A 108 5.82 16.51 1.66
N GLN A 109 6.89 16.27 2.44
CA GLN A 109 7.58 14.98 2.48
C GLN A 109 6.66 13.89 3.04
N GLY A 110 6.81 12.68 2.56
CA GLY A 110 6.10 11.51 3.04
C GLY A 110 6.35 10.29 2.15
N ILE A 111 5.67 9.21 2.48
CA ILE A 111 5.72 7.97 1.72
C ILE A 111 5.27 8.24 0.28
N GLU A 112 6.05 7.77 -0.71
CA GLU A 112 5.83 8.05 -2.14
C GLU A 112 4.38 7.80 -2.56
N HIS A 113 3.79 6.72 -2.11
CA HIS A 113 2.42 6.35 -2.45
C HIS A 113 1.36 7.24 -1.79
N VAL A 114 1.67 7.86 -0.67
CA VAL A 114 0.77 8.81 0.01
C VAL A 114 0.87 10.19 -0.65
N VAL A 115 2.09 10.71 -0.85
CA VAL A 115 2.27 12.07 -1.38
C VAL A 115 1.81 12.22 -2.83
N MET A 116 1.94 11.18 -3.66
CA MET A 116 1.45 11.19 -5.04
C MET A 116 -0.08 11.38 -5.08
N VAL A 117 -0.79 10.68 -4.20
CA VAL A 117 -2.25 10.73 -4.11
C VAL A 117 -2.72 12.05 -3.48
N GLU A 118 -2.13 12.43 -2.35
CA GLU A 118 -2.48 13.67 -1.63
C GLU A 118 -2.34 14.92 -2.49
N ARG A 119 -1.33 14.95 -3.33
CA ARG A 119 -1.05 16.11 -4.19
C ARG A 119 -1.86 16.11 -5.49
N GLY A 120 -2.68 15.07 -5.75
CA GLY A 120 -3.41 14.94 -7.01
C GLY A 120 -2.50 14.65 -8.21
N LYS A 121 -1.33 14.01 -7.97
CA LYS A 121 -0.45 13.56 -9.06
C LYS A 121 -0.93 12.24 -9.68
N VAL A 122 -1.85 11.53 -9.04
CA VAL A 122 -2.55 10.37 -9.58
C VAL A 122 -3.95 10.78 -9.98
N LEU A 123 -4.29 10.60 -11.25
CA LEU A 123 -5.61 10.93 -11.79
C LEU A 123 -6.22 9.72 -12.50
N PRO A 124 -7.56 9.62 -12.54
CA PRO A 124 -8.22 8.53 -13.27
C PRO A 124 -7.79 8.46 -14.73
N GLY A 125 -7.58 7.25 -15.22
CA GLY A 125 -7.17 6.99 -16.60
C GLY A 125 -5.68 7.07 -16.86
N MET A 126 -4.84 7.42 -15.90
CA MET A 126 -3.37 7.41 -16.06
C MET A 126 -2.79 6.01 -16.09
N LEU A 127 -1.63 5.90 -16.74
CA LEU A 127 -0.73 4.74 -16.67
C LEU A 127 0.56 5.15 -15.92
N ILE A 128 0.85 4.50 -14.79
CA ILE A 128 1.91 4.91 -13.86
C ILE A 128 2.83 3.73 -13.56
N GLY A 129 4.14 3.95 -13.63
CA GLY A 129 5.17 2.99 -13.20
C GLY A 129 6.05 3.61 -12.12
N ALA A 130 6.38 2.86 -11.08
CA ALA A 130 7.31 3.29 -10.04
C ALA A 130 8.12 2.10 -9.50
N GLY A 131 9.22 2.40 -8.81
CA GLY A 131 10.18 1.40 -8.33
C GLY A 131 9.72 0.56 -7.14
N ASP A 132 8.51 0.74 -6.64
CA ASP A 132 7.94 0.00 -5.51
C ASP A 132 6.78 -0.91 -5.95
N SER A 133 6.69 -2.09 -5.34
CA SER A 133 5.68 -3.10 -5.68
C SER A 133 4.24 -2.66 -5.36
N HIS A 134 4.05 -1.76 -4.37
CA HIS A 134 2.72 -1.28 -3.97
C HIS A 134 2.19 -0.11 -4.83
N THR A 135 2.87 0.23 -5.92
CA THR A 135 2.39 1.20 -6.93
C THR A 135 0.96 0.88 -7.42
N ALA A 136 0.58 -0.40 -7.41
CA ALA A 136 -0.77 -0.86 -7.75
C ALA A 136 -1.87 -0.16 -6.94
N MET A 137 -1.57 0.42 -5.76
CA MET A 137 -2.56 1.13 -4.95
C MET A 137 -3.20 2.34 -5.66
N TYR A 138 -2.53 2.92 -6.64
CA TYR A 138 -3.09 4.04 -7.40
C TYR A 138 -4.33 3.66 -8.22
N GLY A 139 -4.56 2.36 -8.41
CA GLY A 139 -5.79 1.86 -9.01
C GLY A 139 -7.05 2.21 -8.24
N ALA A 140 -6.97 2.52 -6.96
CA ALA A 140 -8.07 3.05 -6.16
C ALA A 140 -8.68 4.36 -6.71
N LEU A 141 -7.89 5.12 -7.48
CA LEU A 141 -8.31 6.34 -8.17
C LEU A 141 -8.64 6.10 -9.66
N GLY A 142 -8.69 4.85 -10.11
CA GLY A 142 -8.97 4.53 -11.51
C GLY A 142 -7.76 4.72 -12.45
N ALA A 143 -6.54 4.62 -11.94
CA ALA A 143 -5.31 4.58 -12.72
C ALA A 143 -4.82 3.13 -12.90
N VAL A 144 -4.20 2.79 -14.01
CA VAL A 144 -3.43 1.55 -14.15
C VAL A 144 -2.02 1.81 -13.64
N ALA A 145 -1.62 1.12 -12.59
CA ALA A 145 -0.33 1.38 -11.97
C ALA A 145 0.35 0.08 -11.54
N TYR A 146 1.68 0.01 -11.66
CA TYR A 146 2.43 -1.20 -11.34
C TYR A 146 3.90 -0.91 -11.01
N GLY A 147 4.48 -1.81 -10.22
CA GLY A 147 5.90 -1.77 -9.91
C GLY A 147 6.77 -2.11 -11.12
N ILE A 148 7.85 -1.35 -11.33
CA ILE A 148 8.83 -1.53 -12.41
C ILE A 148 10.24 -1.68 -11.85
N GLY A 149 11.10 -2.38 -12.59
CA GLY A 149 12.51 -2.54 -12.24
C GLY A 149 13.34 -1.29 -12.55
N THR A 150 14.56 -1.24 -12.01
CA THR A 150 15.48 -0.11 -12.20
C THR A 150 15.80 0.15 -13.68
N SER A 151 15.92 -0.88 -14.51
CA SER A 151 16.12 -0.74 -15.96
C SER A 151 14.92 -0.10 -16.65
N ASP A 152 13.70 -0.41 -16.19
CA ASP A 152 12.48 0.21 -16.70
C ASP A 152 12.39 1.68 -16.26
N ILE A 153 12.81 2.00 -15.01
CA ILE A 153 12.89 3.39 -14.53
C ILE A 153 13.82 4.19 -15.42
N TYR A 154 15.03 3.67 -15.72
CA TYR A 154 15.97 4.30 -16.63
C TYR A 154 15.36 4.56 -17.99
N HIS A 155 14.75 3.55 -18.61
CA HIS A 155 14.11 3.65 -19.92
C HIS A 155 12.97 4.70 -19.91
N TYR A 156 12.08 4.59 -18.92
CA TYR A 156 10.98 5.56 -18.75
C TYR A 156 11.50 6.99 -18.63
N MET A 157 12.49 7.22 -17.79
CA MET A 157 13.03 8.58 -17.58
C MET A 157 13.59 9.19 -18.86
N ALA A 158 14.23 8.37 -19.69
CA ALA A 158 14.78 8.84 -20.97
C ALA A 158 13.72 9.08 -22.04
N THR A 159 12.57 8.40 -22.01
CA THR A 159 11.64 8.30 -23.15
C THR A 159 10.17 8.55 -22.82
N SER A 160 9.77 8.51 -21.55
CA SER A 160 8.38 8.43 -21.08
C SER A 160 7.62 7.22 -21.62
N THR A 161 8.30 6.18 -22.08
CA THR A 161 7.69 4.95 -22.59
C THR A 161 8.22 3.71 -21.91
N LEU A 162 7.46 2.62 -21.98
CA LEU A 162 7.89 1.30 -21.56
C LEU A 162 7.43 0.21 -22.53
N ARG A 163 8.25 -0.83 -22.66
CA ARG A 163 7.78 -2.10 -23.22
C ARG A 163 6.91 -2.77 -22.18
N TYR A 164 5.66 -3.04 -22.53
CA TYR A 164 4.63 -3.52 -21.65
C TYR A 164 4.01 -4.81 -22.16
N LYS A 165 3.98 -5.82 -21.31
CA LYS A 165 3.23 -7.05 -21.57
C LYS A 165 1.83 -6.90 -20.98
N LYS A 166 0.82 -6.83 -21.85
CA LYS A 166 -0.58 -6.68 -21.45
C LYS A 166 -0.98 -7.83 -20.51
N LEU A 167 -1.60 -7.46 -19.40
CA LEU A 167 -2.08 -8.41 -18.39
C LEU A 167 -3.43 -9.00 -18.80
N LYS A 168 -3.78 -10.14 -18.21
CA LYS A 168 -5.13 -10.67 -18.24
C LYS A 168 -6.05 -9.86 -17.33
N ASN A 169 -7.33 -9.85 -17.65
CA ASN A 169 -8.36 -9.17 -16.87
C ASN A 169 -8.92 -10.11 -15.81
N MET A 170 -8.92 -9.70 -14.53
CA MET A 170 -9.59 -10.42 -13.46
C MET A 170 -10.58 -9.49 -12.76
N ARG A 171 -11.80 -9.98 -12.52
CA ARG A 171 -12.80 -9.26 -11.73
C ARG A 171 -12.99 -9.93 -10.38
N VAL A 172 -12.91 -9.13 -9.30
CA VAL A 172 -13.26 -9.54 -7.94
C VAL A 172 -14.44 -8.70 -7.49
N ARG A 173 -15.61 -9.32 -7.45
CA ARG A 173 -16.85 -8.69 -6.99
C ARG A 173 -17.02 -8.97 -5.49
N VAL A 174 -17.10 -7.91 -4.70
CA VAL A 174 -17.31 -8.03 -3.24
C VAL A 174 -18.72 -7.60 -2.90
N ALA A 175 -19.46 -8.52 -2.28
CA ALA A 175 -20.86 -8.34 -1.88
C ALA A 175 -21.05 -8.72 -0.41
N GLY A 176 -22.28 -8.61 0.08
CA GLY A 176 -22.65 -8.93 1.45
C GLY A 176 -22.79 -7.71 2.34
N VAL A 177 -22.94 -7.95 3.63
CA VAL A 177 -23.13 -6.91 4.65
C VAL A 177 -21.85 -6.72 5.45
N ARG A 178 -21.29 -5.51 5.37
CA ARG A 178 -20.11 -5.14 6.16
C ARG A 178 -20.48 -4.90 7.62
N GLY A 179 -19.86 -5.63 8.53
CA GLY A 179 -19.98 -5.39 9.98
C GLY A 179 -19.35 -4.05 10.40
N ALA A 180 -19.88 -3.40 11.43
CA ALA A 180 -19.43 -2.08 11.89
C ALA A 180 -17.94 -2.02 12.25
N SER A 181 -17.37 -3.11 12.75
CA SER A 181 -15.96 -3.21 13.18
C SER A 181 -15.05 -3.77 12.07
N VAL A 182 -15.57 -4.01 10.87
CA VAL A 182 -14.82 -4.54 9.72
C VAL A 182 -14.29 -3.38 8.87
N THR A 183 -12.99 -3.33 8.71
CA THR A 183 -12.30 -2.32 7.91
C THR A 183 -11.92 -2.85 6.53
N ALA A 184 -11.47 -1.97 5.64
CA ALA A 184 -10.91 -2.38 4.34
C ALA A 184 -9.70 -3.33 4.50
N LYS A 185 -8.95 -3.22 5.61
CA LYS A 185 -7.85 -4.13 5.92
C LYS A 185 -8.35 -5.55 6.15
N ASP A 186 -9.44 -5.71 6.89
CA ASP A 186 -10.04 -7.03 7.15
C ASP A 186 -10.60 -7.63 5.85
N ILE A 187 -11.25 -6.80 5.03
CA ILE A 187 -11.77 -7.22 3.72
C ILE A 187 -10.64 -7.72 2.82
N VAL A 188 -9.54 -6.97 2.70
CA VAL A 188 -8.44 -7.38 1.81
C VAL A 188 -7.69 -8.59 2.36
N LEU A 189 -7.49 -8.72 3.67
CA LEU A 189 -6.92 -9.93 4.26
C LEU A 189 -7.80 -11.17 3.98
N PHE A 190 -9.12 -11.02 4.05
CA PHE A 190 -10.05 -12.09 3.68
C PHE A 190 -9.97 -12.44 2.18
N ILE A 191 -9.87 -11.44 1.30
CA ILE A 191 -9.67 -11.65 -0.14
C ILE A 191 -8.37 -12.41 -0.39
N VAL A 192 -7.26 -11.98 0.25
CA VAL A 192 -5.94 -12.61 0.11
C VAL A 192 -5.98 -14.06 0.61
N LYS A 193 -6.65 -14.33 1.74
CA LYS A 193 -6.89 -15.70 2.25
C LYS A 193 -7.64 -16.57 1.24
N LYS A 194 -8.68 -16.03 0.60
CA LYS A 194 -9.52 -16.76 -0.35
C LYS A 194 -8.83 -17.04 -1.68
N LEU A 195 -8.03 -16.11 -2.18
CA LEU A 195 -7.35 -16.24 -3.47
C LEU A 195 -5.97 -16.92 -3.34
N GLY A 196 -5.34 -16.84 -2.17
CA GLY A 196 -3.98 -17.29 -1.92
C GLY A 196 -2.93 -16.32 -2.47
N ALA A 197 -1.69 -16.46 -2.03
CA ALA A 197 -0.56 -15.61 -2.40
C ALA A 197 -0.25 -15.53 -3.91
N GLY A 198 -0.69 -16.50 -4.71
CA GLY A 198 -0.50 -16.56 -6.18
C GLY A 198 -1.78 -16.38 -7.00
N GLY A 199 -2.92 -16.14 -6.37
CA GLY A 199 -4.24 -16.22 -6.99
C GLY A 199 -4.53 -15.26 -8.13
N CYS A 200 -3.78 -14.15 -8.20
CA CYS A 200 -3.92 -13.10 -9.21
C CYS A 200 -2.71 -12.98 -10.15
N THR A 201 -1.82 -13.98 -10.17
CA THR A 201 -0.61 -13.94 -10.99
C THR A 201 -0.93 -13.65 -12.46
N GLY A 202 -0.27 -12.64 -13.04
CA GLY A 202 -0.42 -12.24 -14.44
C GLY A 202 -1.68 -11.43 -14.76
N HIS A 203 -2.44 -11.00 -13.74
CA HIS A 203 -3.66 -10.24 -13.93
C HIS A 203 -3.56 -8.78 -13.45
N CYS A 204 -4.38 -7.93 -14.06
CA CYS A 204 -4.89 -6.71 -13.47
C CYS A 204 -6.24 -7.03 -12.81
N VAL A 205 -6.37 -6.74 -11.51
CA VAL A 205 -7.58 -7.06 -10.74
C VAL A 205 -8.50 -5.85 -10.69
N GLU A 206 -9.69 -5.95 -11.27
CA GLU A 206 -10.75 -4.96 -11.11
C GLU A 206 -11.61 -5.34 -9.91
N PHE A 207 -11.56 -4.53 -8.85
CA PHE A 207 -12.43 -4.66 -7.69
C PHE A 207 -13.74 -3.91 -7.94
N CYS A 208 -14.86 -4.57 -7.72
CA CYS A 208 -16.19 -3.98 -7.88
C CYS A 208 -17.22 -4.56 -6.90
N GLY A 209 -18.45 -4.14 -7.02
CA GLY A 209 -19.57 -4.59 -6.21
C GLY A 209 -19.99 -3.59 -5.13
N PRO A 210 -21.13 -3.82 -4.47
CA PRO A 210 -21.73 -2.85 -3.55
C PRO A 210 -20.81 -2.48 -2.38
N VAL A 211 -20.09 -3.46 -1.82
CA VAL A 211 -19.13 -3.20 -0.73
C VAL A 211 -18.01 -2.26 -1.20
N ILE A 212 -17.45 -2.47 -2.39
CA ILE A 212 -16.37 -1.64 -2.93
C ILE A 212 -16.85 -0.21 -3.21
N SER A 213 -18.06 -0.07 -3.74
CA SER A 213 -18.67 1.26 -3.98
C SER A 213 -18.91 2.03 -2.70
N ASP A 214 -19.18 1.34 -1.59
CA ASP A 214 -19.39 1.96 -0.28
C ASP A 214 -18.09 2.45 0.38
N LEU A 215 -16.95 1.84 0.08
CA LEU A 215 -15.64 2.23 0.62
C LEU A 215 -15.30 3.70 0.33
N SER A 216 -14.64 4.36 1.29
CA SER A 216 -13.98 5.65 1.07
C SER A 216 -12.79 5.48 0.11
N VAL A 217 -12.26 6.59 -0.41
CA VAL A 217 -11.05 6.55 -1.25
C VAL A 217 -9.86 5.99 -0.47
N GLU A 218 -9.70 6.34 0.80
CA GLU A 218 -8.59 5.85 1.63
C GLU A 218 -8.72 4.35 1.91
N GLU A 219 -9.93 3.84 2.09
CA GLU A 219 -10.20 2.40 2.19
C GLU A 219 -9.90 1.66 0.87
N ARG A 220 -10.27 2.24 -0.29
CA ARG A 220 -9.93 1.68 -1.62
C ARG A 220 -8.42 1.64 -1.85
N LEU A 221 -7.68 2.65 -1.37
CA LEU A 221 -6.22 2.65 -1.41
C LEU A 221 -5.63 1.47 -0.62
N THR A 222 -6.17 1.14 0.56
CA THR A 222 -5.78 -0.04 1.33
C THR A 222 -6.03 -1.33 0.57
N LEU A 223 -7.20 -1.45 -0.07
CA LEU A 223 -7.58 -2.63 -0.86
C LEU A 223 -6.62 -2.85 -2.05
N CYS A 224 -6.43 -1.81 -2.87
CA CYS A 224 -5.55 -1.87 -4.03
C CYS A 224 -4.07 -2.03 -3.64
N ASN A 225 -3.63 -1.46 -2.51
CA ASN A 225 -2.29 -1.64 -1.98
C ASN A 225 -1.97 -3.13 -1.76
N MET A 226 -2.87 -3.85 -1.11
CA MET A 226 -2.65 -5.25 -0.76
C MET A 226 -3.03 -6.26 -1.85
N ALA A 227 -3.52 -5.83 -3.01
CA ALA A 227 -3.76 -6.72 -4.13
C ALA A 227 -2.48 -7.42 -4.62
N VAL A 228 -1.31 -6.79 -4.47
CA VAL A 228 -0.01 -7.39 -4.81
C VAL A 228 0.34 -8.59 -3.93
N GLU A 229 -0.28 -8.73 -2.77
CA GLU A 229 -0.09 -9.88 -1.88
C GLU A 229 -0.84 -11.13 -2.37
N CYS A 230 -1.70 -10.99 -3.38
CA CYS A 230 -2.24 -12.09 -4.19
C CYS A 230 -1.45 -12.28 -5.50
N ALA A 231 -0.27 -11.68 -5.64
CA ALA A 231 0.52 -11.59 -6.86
C ALA A 231 -0.17 -10.87 -8.03
N ALA A 232 -1.13 -9.98 -7.78
CA ALA A 232 -1.65 -9.08 -8.80
C ALA A 232 -0.54 -8.12 -9.25
N ARG A 233 -0.36 -7.98 -10.57
CA ARG A 233 0.61 -7.01 -11.12
C ARG A 233 0.10 -5.58 -11.02
N SER A 234 -1.21 -5.41 -11.12
CA SER A 234 -1.94 -4.15 -10.97
C SER A 234 -3.33 -4.43 -10.42
N SER A 235 -3.95 -3.43 -9.86
CA SER A 235 -5.36 -3.46 -9.46
C SER A 235 -6.04 -2.16 -9.82
N ILE A 236 -7.36 -2.17 -9.98
CA ILE A 236 -8.11 -0.98 -10.38
C ILE A 236 -9.54 -1.01 -9.82
N ILE A 237 -10.07 0.17 -9.53
CA ILE A 237 -11.47 0.41 -9.20
C ILE A 237 -11.98 1.52 -10.14
N ALA A 238 -13.14 1.35 -10.73
CA ALA A 238 -13.74 2.37 -11.57
C ALA A 238 -13.93 3.67 -10.75
N PRO A 239 -13.44 4.82 -11.23
CA PRO A 239 -13.58 6.07 -10.49
C PRO A 239 -15.05 6.50 -10.46
N ASP A 240 -15.49 6.99 -9.31
CA ASP A 240 -16.83 7.47 -9.04
C ASP A 240 -16.80 8.87 -8.42
N GLN A 241 -17.96 9.36 -7.99
CA GLN A 241 -18.09 10.70 -7.39
C GLN A 241 -17.18 10.86 -6.16
N LYS A 242 -16.98 9.80 -5.35
CA LYS A 242 -16.06 9.87 -4.18
C LYS A 242 -14.62 10.18 -4.61
N VAL A 243 -14.17 9.59 -5.74
CA VAL A 243 -12.84 9.88 -6.30
C VAL A 243 -12.78 11.31 -6.84
N PHE A 244 -13.83 11.79 -7.49
CA PHE A 244 -13.85 13.17 -8.01
C PHE A 244 -13.80 14.17 -6.86
N ASP A 245 -14.64 14.02 -5.84
CA ASP A 245 -14.64 14.87 -4.64
C ASP A 245 -13.29 14.83 -3.90
N TYR A 246 -12.65 13.67 -3.86
CA TYR A 246 -11.34 13.49 -3.25
C TYR A 246 -10.25 14.27 -4.01
N LEU A 247 -10.32 14.34 -5.33
CA LEU A 247 -9.33 15.01 -6.19
C LEU A 247 -9.56 16.51 -6.35
N GLU A 248 -10.79 16.98 -6.16
CA GLU A 248 -11.13 18.40 -6.36
C GLU A 248 -10.28 19.32 -5.48
N GLY A 249 -9.73 20.35 -6.09
CA GLY A 249 -8.92 21.35 -5.39
C GLY A 249 -7.48 20.91 -5.03
N ARG A 250 -7.07 19.67 -5.29
CA ARG A 250 -5.68 19.24 -5.04
C ARG A 250 -4.69 19.96 -5.96
N GLU A 251 -3.46 20.07 -5.49
CA GLU A 251 -2.40 20.88 -6.10
C GLU A 251 -2.23 20.62 -7.60
N PHE A 252 -2.16 19.35 -8.02
CA PHE A 252 -1.94 18.92 -9.40
C PHE A 252 -3.19 18.39 -10.12
N ALA A 253 -4.36 18.48 -9.48
CA ALA A 253 -5.62 18.19 -10.15
C ALA A 253 -5.95 19.29 -11.17
N PRO A 254 -6.66 18.97 -12.26
CA PRO A 254 -7.17 19.98 -13.20
C PRO A 254 -8.00 21.04 -12.49
N LYS A 255 -8.05 22.23 -13.04
CA LYS A 255 -8.79 23.37 -12.47
C LYS A 255 -9.70 24.03 -13.51
N GLY A 256 -10.77 24.65 -13.04
CA GLY A 256 -11.72 25.40 -13.89
C GLY A 256 -12.31 24.52 -14.99
N GLU A 257 -12.33 25.01 -16.23
CA GLU A 257 -12.88 24.28 -17.39
C GLU A 257 -12.21 22.91 -17.63
N MET A 258 -10.90 22.83 -17.35
CA MET A 258 -10.18 21.55 -17.47
C MET A 258 -10.65 20.51 -16.44
N TRP A 259 -11.09 20.94 -15.27
CA TRP A 259 -11.70 20.06 -14.27
C TRP A 259 -13.01 19.45 -14.79
N SER A 260 -13.90 20.28 -15.35
CA SER A 260 -15.15 19.78 -15.92
C SER A 260 -14.93 18.77 -17.05
N LYS A 261 -14.02 19.08 -17.97
CA LYS A 261 -13.64 18.14 -19.05
C LYS A 261 -13.03 16.84 -18.53
N ALA A 262 -12.20 16.93 -17.50
CA ALA A 262 -11.60 15.75 -16.88
C ALA A 262 -12.67 14.87 -16.22
N VAL A 263 -13.60 15.44 -15.48
CA VAL A 263 -14.69 14.69 -14.84
C VAL A 263 -15.61 14.04 -15.89
N GLU A 264 -15.91 14.71 -17.00
CA GLU A 264 -16.66 14.10 -18.11
C GLU A 264 -15.95 12.89 -18.68
N PHE A 265 -14.64 12.99 -18.91
CA PHE A 265 -13.82 11.86 -19.34
C PHE A 265 -13.78 10.74 -18.30
N TRP A 266 -13.53 11.07 -17.02
CA TRP A 266 -13.44 10.10 -15.94
C TRP A 266 -14.71 9.28 -15.73
N LYS A 267 -15.88 9.86 -15.95
CA LYS A 267 -17.18 9.16 -15.93
C LYS A 267 -17.28 8.04 -16.99
N THR A 268 -16.49 8.09 -18.06
CA THR A 268 -16.42 7.04 -19.08
C THR A 268 -15.53 5.87 -18.69
N LEU A 269 -14.69 6.05 -17.65
CA LEU A 269 -13.70 5.07 -17.20
C LEU A 269 -14.36 4.00 -16.30
N LYS A 270 -15.07 3.11 -16.91
CA LYS A 270 -15.67 1.90 -16.33
C LYS A 270 -15.64 0.78 -17.36
N SER A 271 -15.65 -0.46 -16.89
CA SER A 271 -15.85 -1.61 -17.77
C SER A 271 -17.22 -1.56 -18.41
N ASP A 272 -17.31 -1.95 -19.68
CA ASP A 272 -18.59 -2.09 -20.37
C ASP A 272 -19.39 -3.23 -19.73
N ASP A 273 -20.74 -3.15 -19.77
CA ASP A 273 -21.60 -4.12 -19.08
C ASP A 273 -21.36 -5.55 -19.56
N GLU A 274 -21.05 -5.72 -20.85
CA GLU A 274 -20.76 -7.02 -21.47
C GLU A 274 -19.24 -7.31 -21.59
N ALA A 275 -18.39 -6.57 -20.88
CA ALA A 275 -16.95 -6.80 -20.92
C ALA A 275 -16.60 -8.20 -20.39
N LYS A 276 -15.72 -8.89 -21.11
CA LYS A 276 -15.27 -10.24 -20.73
C LYS A 276 -14.01 -10.15 -19.88
N PHE A 277 -14.00 -10.91 -18.79
CA PHE A 277 -12.84 -11.09 -17.92
C PHE A 277 -12.29 -12.51 -18.11
N ASP A 278 -10.97 -12.65 -18.03
CA ASP A 278 -10.30 -13.95 -18.09
C ASP A 278 -10.58 -14.79 -16.83
N LYS A 279 -10.82 -14.11 -15.71
CA LYS A 279 -11.17 -14.74 -14.43
C LYS A 279 -12.12 -13.84 -13.66
N GLU A 280 -13.14 -14.45 -13.06
CA GLU A 280 -14.11 -13.77 -12.20
C GLU A 280 -14.24 -14.50 -10.86
N VAL A 281 -14.31 -13.73 -9.79
CA VAL A 281 -14.50 -14.25 -8.44
C VAL A 281 -15.52 -13.37 -7.72
N GLU A 282 -16.49 -14.01 -7.08
CA GLU A 282 -17.43 -13.34 -6.18
C GLU A 282 -17.08 -13.69 -4.74
N ILE A 283 -17.06 -12.67 -3.88
CA ILE A 283 -16.70 -12.79 -2.46
C ILE A 283 -17.80 -12.15 -1.64
N ASP A 284 -18.46 -12.95 -0.81
CA ASP A 284 -19.43 -12.48 0.19
C ASP A 284 -18.71 -12.28 1.53
N ILE A 285 -18.83 -11.07 2.07
CA ILE A 285 -18.26 -10.69 3.36
C ILE A 285 -19.29 -10.68 4.50
N THR A 286 -20.50 -11.21 4.26
CA THR A 286 -21.51 -11.31 5.33
C THR A 286 -20.96 -12.15 6.48
N GLY A 287 -21.00 -11.58 7.69
CA GLY A 287 -20.45 -12.24 8.88
C GLY A 287 -18.93 -12.20 9.00
N LEU A 288 -18.22 -11.47 8.11
CA LEU A 288 -16.79 -11.25 8.28
C LEU A 288 -16.51 -10.55 9.62
N GLU A 289 -15.51 -11.03 10.31
CA GLU A 289 -15.00 -10.47 11.57
C GLU A 289 -13.62 -9.81 11.35
N PRO A 290 -13.17 -8.96 12.30
CA PRO A 290 -11.80 -8.46 12.29
C PRO A 290 -10.79 -9.59 12.13
N SER A 291 -9.79 -9.38 11.27
CA SER A 291 -8.84 -10.41 10.84
C SER A 291 -7.42 -10.13 11.32
N VAL A 292 -6.68 -11.20 11.62
CA VAL A 292 -5.27 -11.13 12.04
C VAL A 292 -4.48 -12.22 11.33
N THR A 293 -3.26 -11.90 10.84
CA THR A 293 -2.37 -12.94 10.32
C THR A 293 -1.76 -13.75 11.46
N TRP A 294 -1.71 -15.07 11.29
CA TRP A 294 -1.07 -15.98 12.24
C TRP A 294 0.30 -16.50 11.74
N GLY A 295 0.55 -16.38 10.43
CA GLY A 295 1.75 -16.91 9.80
C GLY A 295 2.70 -15.83 9.29
N THR A 296 3.49 -16.18 8.28
CA THR A 296 4.55 -15.37 7.67
C THR A 296 4.20 -14.84 6.28
N SER A 297 2.92 -14.93 5.90
CA SER A 297 2.35 -14.41 4.66
C SER A 297 0.96 -13.83 4.93
N PRO A 298 0.51 -12.79 4.20
CA PRO A 298 -0.81 -12.18 4.43
C PRO A 298 -2.01 -13.11 4.19
N ASP A 299 -1.88 -14.14 3.36
CA ASP A 299 -2.91 -15.17 3.15
C ASP A 299 -3.07 -16.11 4.36
N GLN A 300 -2.04 -16.20 5.21
CA GLN A 300 -2.06 -16.96 6.45
C GLN A 300 -2.71 -16.14 7.58
N ASN A 301 -4.01 -15.90 7.46
CA ASN A 301 -4.80 -15.13 8.41
C ASN A 301 -6.08 -15.88 8.84
N CYS A 302 -6.66 -15.43 9.93
CA CYS A 302 -7.94 -15.94 10.45
C CYS A 302 -8.74 -14.79 11.06
N SER A 303 -10.06 -15.00 11.20
CA SER A 303 -10.89 -14.13 12.03
C SER A 303 -10.45 -14.19 13.48
N ILE A 304 -10.65 -13.11 14.22
CA ILE A 304 -10.19 -13.01 15.62
C ILE A 304 -10.81 -14.07 16.54
N SER A 305 -12.02 -14.55 16.22
CA SER A 305 -12.69 -15.62 16.96
C SER A 305 -12.25 -17.02 16.55
N GLU A 306 -11.64 -17.19 15.36
CA GLU A 306 -11.18 -18.48 14.86
C GLU A 306 -9.94 -18.99 15.58
N SER A 307 -9.65 -20.26 15.40
CA SER A 307 -8.38 -20.89 15.78
C SER A 307 -7.46 -20.98 14.57
N ILE A 308 -6.16 -21.00 14.83
CA ILE A 308 -5.13 -21.22 13.81
C ILE A 308 -5.38 -22.57 13.14
N PRO A 309 -5.39 -22.63 11.79
CA PRO A 309 -5.62 -23.89 11.07
C PRO A 309 -4.61 -24.98 11.41
N ASP A 310 -5.07 -26.23 11.39
CA ASP A 310 -4.18 -27.40 11.51
C ASP A 310 -3.59 -27.73 10.15
N PRO A 311 -2.23 -27.67 9.97
CA PRO A 311 -1.58 -28.08 8.74
C PRO A 311 -1.93 -29.51 8.30
N ALA A 312 -2.22 -30.42 9.24
CA ALA A 312 -2.60 -31.79 8.92
C ALA A 312 -3.91 -31.88 8.11
N SER A 313 -4.77 -30.87 8.19
CA SER A 313 -6.02 -30.80 7.41
C SER A 313 -5.79 -30.38 5.94
N ILE A 314 -4.59 -29.95 5.57
CA ILE A 314 -4.28 -29.44 4.24
C ILE A 314 -3.82 -30.59 3.34
N SER A 315 -4.52 -30.79 2.23
CA SER A 315 -4.24 -31.88 1.29
C SER A 315 -2.95 -31.66 0.48
N ASP A 316 -2.66 -30.40 0.09
CA ASP A 316 -1.46 -30.04 -0.68
C ASP A 316 -0.21 -30.11 0.22
N PRO A 317 0.74 -31.01 -0.07
CA PRO A 317 1.94 -31.18 0.76
C PRO A 317 2.83 -29.92 0.84
N LYS A 318 2.85 -29.11 -0.24
CA LYS A 318 3.67 -27.90 -0.28
C LYS A 318 3.06 -26.81 0.61
N ILE A 319 1.76 -26.59 0.52
CA ILE A 319 1.04 -25.64 1.37
C ILE A 319 1.12 -26.08 2.84
N ARG A 320 0.99 -27.39 3.09
CA ARG A 320 1.16 -27.96 4.44
C ARG A 320 2.53 -27.63 5.03
N ALA A 321 3.60 -27.90 4.29
CA ALA A 321 4.95 -27.62 4.73
C ALA A 321 5.20 -26.13 4.97
N ASP A 322 4.63 -25.24 4.14
CA ASP A 322 4.70 -23.80 4.35
C ASP A 322 3.97 -23.37 5.63
N TYR A 323 2.82 -23.98 5.96
CA TYR A 323 2.09 -23.70 7.20
C TYR A 323 2.84 -24.19 8.43
N GLU A 324 3.43 -25.40 8.37
CA GLU A 324 4.27 -25.95 9.46
C GLU A 324 5.48 -25.05 9.73
N ARG A 325 6.15 -24.57 8.67
CA ARG A 325 7.27 -23.62 8.78
C ARG A 325 6.84 -22.31 9.40
N ALA A 326 5.71 -21.76 8.95
CA ALA A 326 5.17 -20.50 9.46
C ALA A 326 4.82 -20.62 10.96
N LEU A 327 4.16 -21.69 11.38
CA LEU A 327 3.82 -21.92 12.79
C LEU A 327 5.08 -22.03 13.64
N ASN A 328 6.09 -22.77 13.18
CA ASN A 328 7.36 -22.91 13.88
C ASN A 328 8.06 -21.55 14.05
N TYR A 329 8.18 -20.77 12.98
CA TYR A 329 8.77 -19.42 13.03
C TYR A 329 8.01 -18.50 13.97
N MET A 330 6.69 -18.46 13.87
CA MET A 330 5.82 -17.62 14.70
C MET A 330 5.72 -18.11 16.16
N GLY A 331 6.22 -19.32 16.46
CA GLY A 331 6.12 -19.95 17.79
C GLY A 331 4.68 -20.20 18.18
N LEU A 332 3.85 -20.70 17.27
CA LEU A 332 2.44 -20.95 17.44
C LEU A 332 2.12 -22.45 17.22
N LYS A 333 0.95 -22.87 17.66
CA LYS A 333 0.49 -24.27 17.53
C LYS A 333 -0.82 -24.32 16.73
N ALA A 334 -1.01 -25.40 15.99
CA ALA A 334 -2.28 -25.75 15.37
C ALA A 334 -3.43 -25.74 16.40
N GLY A 335 -4.59 -25.23 16.03
CA GLY A 335 -5.75 -25.13 16.92
C GLY A 335 -5.68 -24.06 18.02
N GLN A 336 -4.54 -23.39 18.17
CA GLN A 336 -4.38 -22.30 19.15
C GLN A 336 -5.26 -21.11 18.76
N LYS A 337 -5.88 -20.44 19.75
CA LYS A 337 -6.51 -19.14 19.55
C LYS A 337 -5.44 -18.07 19.34
N ILE A 338 -5.64 -17.21 18.33
CA ILE A 338 -4.77 -16.04 18.14
C ILE A 338 -5.10 -14.92 19.14
N LYS A 339 -6.37 -14.80 19.48
CA LYS A 339 -6.83 -13.91 20.56
C LYS A 339 -6.21 -14.32 21.90
N GLY A 340 -5.69 -13.35 22.63
CA GLY A 340 -4.97 -13.55 23.88
C GLY A 340 -3.46 -13.76 23.73
N LEU A 341 -2.93 -13.80 22.49
CA LEU A 341 -1.50 -13.95 22.25
C LEU A 341 -0.75 -12.67 22.67
N PRO A 342 0.21 -12.73 23.62
CA PRO A 342 0.95 -11.56 24.08
C PRO A 342 1.74 -10.88 22.95
N ILE A 343 1.81 -9.56 23.00
CA ILE A 343 2.61 -8.71 22.09
C ILE A 343 3.64 -7.90 22.87
N THR A 344 4.75 -7.56 22.23
CA THR A 344 5.77 -6.64 22.76
C THR A 344 5.67 -5.27 22.08
N HIS A 345 5.18 -5.22 20.83
CA HIS A 345 5.13 -4.01 20.02
C HIS A 345 3.80 -3.86 19.28
N ALA A 346 3.40 -2.61 19.06
CA ALA A 346 2.29 -2.23 18.19
C ALA A 346 2.76 -1.15 17.21
N PHE A 347 2.40 -1.29 15.92
CA PHE A 347 2.83 -0.37 14.89
C PHE A 347 1.68 0.04 13.95
N ILE A 348 1.47 1.36 13.82
CA ILE A 348 0.59 1.95 12.80
C ILE A 348 1.43 2.83 11.90
N GLY A 349 1.46 2.52 10.61
CA GLY A 349 2.29 3.18 9.61
C GLY A 349 2.21 2.48 8.26
N SER A 350 3.13 2.81 7.34
CA SER A 350 3.17 2.24 5.99
C SER A 350 2.20 2.92 5.00
N CYS A 351 2.47 2.76 3.70
CA CYS A 351 1.57 3.22 2.65
C CYS A 351 0.17 2.59 2.72
N THR A 352 0.03 1.45 3.40
CA THR A 352 -1.24 0.74 3.54
C THR A 352 -2.20 1.44 4.48
N ASN A 353 -1.75 1.72 5.73
CA ASN A 353 -2.61 2.27 6.79
C ASN A 353 -1.86 3.31 7.64
N SER A 354 -1.72 4.51 7.09
CA SER A 354 -1.11 5.66 7.78
C SER A 354 -1.73 6.99 7.38
N ARG A 355 -2.89 6.94 6.69
CA ARG A 355 -3.66 8.11 6.26
C ARG A 355 -4.54 8.61 7.38
N ILE A 356 -5.18 9.75 7.17
CA ILE A 356 -5.91 10.42 8.26
C ILE A 356 -7.09 9.58 8.80
N GLU A 357 -7.80 8.83 7.96
CA GLU A 357 -8.89 7.97 8.39
C GLU A 357 -8.40 6.81 9.27
N ASP A 358 -7.24 6.23 8.94
CA ASP A 358 -6.60 5.18 9.73
C ASP A 358 -6.23 5.68 11.13
N LEU A 359 -5.65 6.89 11.20
CA LEU A 359 -5.25 7.50 12.46
C LEU A 359 -6.46 7.87 13.33
N ARG A 360 -7.54 8.38 12.73
CA ARG A 360 -8.79 8.66 13.44
C ARG A 360 -9.39 7.39 14.04
N THR A 361 -9.46 6.31 13.24
CA THR A 361 -10.01 5.02 13.69
C THR A 361 -9.23 4.46 14.87
N ALA A 362 -7.90 4.51 14.83
CA ALA A 362 -7.07 4.06 15.94
C ALA A 362 -7.21 4.98 17.17
N ALA A 363 -7.27 6.30 16.97
CA ALA A 363 -7.41 7.27 18.05
C ALA A 363 -8.73 7.09 18.83
N GLU A 364 -9.83 6.78 18.16
CA GLU A 364 -11.10 6.49 18.83
C GLU A 364 -10.97 5.30 19.81
N VAL A 365 -10.25 4.26 19.41
CA VAL A 365 -9.98 3.10 20.29
C VAL A 365 -9.08 3.46 21.47
N LEU A 366 -8.11 4.37 21.26
CA LEU A 366 -7.12 4.76 22.29
C LEU A 366 -7.62 5.80 23.28
N LYS A 367 -8.70 6.51 22.96
CA LYS A 367 -9.20 7.64 23.74
C LYS A 367 -9.43 7.27 25.22
N GLY A 368 -8.72 7.96 26.11
CA GLY A 368 -8.79 7.74 27.56
C GLY A 368 -8.14 6.45 28.05
N LYS A 369 -7.49 5.69 27.18
CA LYS A 369 -6.83 4.42 27.53
C LYS A 369 -5.30 4.61 27.54
N LYS A 370 -4.57 3.64 28.10
CA LYS A 370 -3.11 3.62 28.18
C LYS A 370 -2.57 2.32 27.61
N LEU A 371 -1.32 2.35 27.13
CA LEU A 371 -0.60 1.14 26.74
C LEU A 371 -0.52 0.16 27.90
N ALA A 372 -0.63 -1.11 27.60
CA ALA A 372 -0.34 -2.18 28.55
C ALA A 372 1.13 -2.13 28.99
N PRO A 373 1.44 -2.45 30.26
CA PRO A 373 2.81 -2.50 30.72
C PRO A 373 3.69 -3.41 29.84
N GLY A 374 4.87 -2.90 29.48
CA GLY A 374 5.84 -3.63 28.64
C GLY A 374 5.60 -3.57 27.13
N VAL A 375 4.48 -3.01 26.66
CA VAL A 375 4.24 -2.80 25.23
C VAL A 375 4.87 -1.46 24.79
N LYS A 376 5.59 -1.50 23.66
CA LYS A 376 6.07 -0.31 22.95
C LYS A 376 5.22 -0.10 21.71
N ALA A 377 4.83 1.14 21.44
CA ALA A 377 3.94 1.42 20.33
C ALA A 377 4.39 2.65 19.53
N PHE A 378 4.40 2.51 18.21
CA PHE A 378 4.84 3.55 17.28
C PHE A 378 3.74 3.87 16.27
N VAL A 379 3.49 5.16 16.08
CA VAL A 379 2.61 5.65 15.02
C VAL A 379 3.37 6.60 14.10
N VAL A 380 3.32 6.29 12.80
CA VAL A 380 4.03 7.01 11.75
C VAL A 380 3.01 7.49 10.71
N PRO A 381 2.64 8.79 10.74
CA PRO A 381 1.77 9.37 9.71
C PRO A 381 2.38 9.23 8.32
N GLY A 382 1.57 8.94 7.31
CA GLY A 382 2.02 8.63 5.95
C GLY A 382 2.72 9.80 5.23
N SER A 383 2.41 11.03 5.63
CA SER A 383 3.07 12.24 5.12
C SER A 383 3.12 13.33 6.19
N THR A 384 3.95 14.32 5.98
CA THR A 384 3.99 15.54 6.81
C THR A 384 2.64 16.27 6.78
N GLN A 385 1.89 16.21 5.68
CA GLN A 385 0.55 16.81 5.58
C GLN A 385 -0.49 16.02 6.40
N VAL A 386 -0.46 14.68 6.35
CA VAL A 386 -1.28 13.83 7.25
C VAL A 386 -0.95 14.13 8.70
N ARG A 387 0.34 14.21 9.04
CA ARG A 387 0.80 14.56 10.39
C ARG A 387 0.24 15.88 10.86
N ALA A 388 0.41 16.94 10.06
CA ALA A 388 -0.08 18.27 10.39
C ALA A 388 -1.62 18.32 10.56
N LYS A 389 -2.36 17.57 9.71
CA LYS A 389 -3.80 17.44 9.82
C LYS A 389 -4.21 16.72 11.10
N ALA A 390 -3.56 15.62 11.44
CA ALA A 390 -3.80 14.87 12.67
C ALA A 390 -3.49 15.70 13.93
N GLU A 391 -2.40 16.45 13.91
CA GLU A 391 -2.03 17.38 15.00
C GLU A 391 -3.07 18.51 15.16
N LYS A 392 -3.56 19.05 14.05
CA LYS A 392 -4.65 20.06 14.07
C LYS A 392 -5.94 19.50 14.67
N GLU A 393 -6.24 18.23 14.43
CA GLU A 393 -7.40 17.52 14.98
C GLU A 393 -7.19 17.04 16.43
N GLY A 394 -5.98 17.17 16.97
CA GLY A 394 -5.62 16.71 18.33
C GLY A 394 -5.42 15.20 18.44
N ILE A 395 -5.33 14.48 17.33
CA ILE A 395 -5.13 13.03 17.27
C ILE A 395 -3.77 12.64 17.88
N ASP A 396 -2.72 13.43 17.61
CA ASP A 396 -1.39 13.23 18.20
C ASP A 396 -1.40 13.22 19.74
N LYS A 397 -2.24 14.06 20.34
CA LYS A 397 -2.40 14.11 21.81
C LYS A 397 -2.99 12.81 22.34
N ILE A 398 -4.02 12.25 21.66
CA ILE A 398 -4.64 10.98 22.03
C ILE A 398 -3.59 9.86 22.02
N PHE A 399 -2.78 9.75 20.96
CA PHE A 399 -1.70 8.77 20.87
C PHE A 399 -0.63 8.96 21.95
N LYS A 400 -0.15 10.19 22.15
CA LYS A 400 0.85 10.52 23.18
C LYS A 400 0.32 10.26 24.60
N ASP A 401 -0.93 10.66 24.86
CA ASP A 401 -1.58 10.41 26.15
C ASP A 401 -1.76 8.92 26.40
N ALA A 402 -2.01 8.12 25.38
CA ALA A 402 -2.05 6.67 25.49
C ALA A 402 -0.65 6.04 25.72
N GLY A 403 0.44 6.79 25.49
CA GLY A 403 1.83 6.32 25.64
C GLY A 403 2.49 5.87 24.32
N TRP A 404 1.86 6.13 23.17
CA TRP A 404 2.43 5.87 21.85
C TRP A 404 3.49 6.92 21.49
N GLU A 405 4.53 6.48 20.79
CA GLU A 405 5.52 7.36 20.21
C GLU A 405 5.00 7.93 18.88
N TRP A 406 4.79 9.24 18.85
CA TRP A 406 4.35 10.00 17.67
C TRP A 406 5.54 10.38 16.80
N ARG A 407 5.69 9.73 15.66
CA ARG A 407 6.89 9.79 14.83
C ARG A 407 6.76 10.67 13.60
N ASN A 408 7.87 10.91 12.92
CA ASN A 408 7.94 11.58 11.62
C ASN A 408 7.56 10.62 10.48
N SER A 409 7.11 11.18 9.35
CA SER A 409 6.67 10.42 8.18
C SER A 409 7.81 9.67 7.50
N GLY A 410 7.56 8.44 7.07
CA GLY A 410 8.48 7.54 6.40
C GLY A 410 8.01 6.09 6.46
N CYS A 411 8.75 5.17 5.83
CA CYS A 411 8.38 3.75 5.80
C CYS A 411 8.58 3.02 7.14
N SER A 412 9.53 3.49 8.00
CA SER A 412 9.74 2.99 9.36
C SER A 412 9.76 1.45 9.43
N LEU A 413 9.05 0.85 10.39
CA LEU A 413 8.95 -0.61 10.57
C LEU A 413 8.27 -1.36 9.41
N CYS A 414 7.74 -0.68 8.39
CA CYS A 414 7.25 -1.37 7.20
C CYS A 414 8.38 -2.12 6.47
N LEU A 415 9.58 -1.54 6.44
CA LEU A 415 10.76 -2.08 5.76
C LEU A 415 11.93 -2.36 6.71
N ALA A 416 11.99 -1.67 7.84
CA ALA A 416 13.05 -1.77 8.86
C ALA A 416 14.47 -1.56 8.31
N MET A 417 14.64 -0.67 7.33
CA MET A 417 15.92 -0.33 6.69
C MET A 417 16.46 1.05 7.10
N ASN A 418 15.82 1.71 8.05
CA ASN A 418 16.04 3.12 8.41
C ASN A 418 16.41 3.33 9.88
N GLY A 419 16.91 2.27 10.53
CA GLY A 419 17.22 2.29 11.97
C GLY A 419 16.01 2.00 12.87
N ASP A 420 14.78 2.05 12.34
CA ASP A 420 13.59 1.61 13.04
C ASP A 420 13.48 0.08 12.88
N ILE A 421 14.00 -0.67 13.85
CA ILE A 421 14.12 -2.13 13.81
C ILE A 421 13.72 -2.74 15.14
N LEU A 422 13.08 -3.90 15.12
CA LEU A 422 12.71 -4.65 16.31
C LEU A 422 13.78 -5.67 16.68
N GLY A 423 13.83 -6.04 17.96
CA GLY A 423 14.74 -7.04 18.49
C GLY A 423 14.32 -8.47 18.19
N ALA A 424 15.28 -9.39 18.24
CA ALA A 424 15.02 -10.82 18.08
C ALA A 424 14.04 -11.33 19.15
N GLY A 425 13.01 -12.06 18.71
CA GLY A 425 11.95 -12.57 19.60
C GLY A 425 10.79 -11.61 19.84
N ASP A 426 10.90 -10.34 19.47
CA ASP A 426 9.80 -9.39 19.56
C ASP A 426 8.61 -9.84 18.71
N ARG A 427 7.41 -9.59 19.23
CA ARG A 427 6.13 -9.87 18.59
C ARG A 427 5.38 -8.56 18.39
N CYS A 428 5.18 -8.19 17.13
CA CYS A 428 4.52 -6.95 16.75
C CYS A 428 3.16 -7.22 16.10
N ILE A 429 2.11 -6.52 16.55
CA ILE A 429 0.90 -6.36 15.77
C ILE A 429 1.01 -5.08 14.94
N SER A 430 0.72 -5.15 13.64
CA SER A 430 1.11 -4.11 12.69
C SER A 430 0.03 -3.84 11.64
N ALA A 431 -0.17 -2.58 11.31
CA ALA A 431 -1.04 -2.16 10.21
C ALA A 431 -0.35 -2.15 8.83
N THR A 432 0.87 -2.67 8.72
CA THR A 432 1.63 -2.79 7.46
C THR A 432 1.03 -3.82 6.49
N ASN A 433 1.67 -4.02 5.36
CA ASN A 433 1.18 -4.89 4.28
C ASN A 433 1.87 -6.26 4.20
N ARG A 434 3.06 -6.44 4.79
CA ARG A 434 3.85 -7.68 4.72
C ARG A 434 4.40 -8.09 6.06
N ASN A 435 4.46 -9.40 6.30
CA ASN A 435 4.90 -10.01 7.55
C ASN A 435 5.81 -11.24 7.35
N PHE A 436 6.55 -11.28 6.24
CA PHE A 436 7.50 -12.39 6.04
C PHE A 436 8.61 -12.41 7.11
N GLU A 437 9.26 -13.55 7.24
CA GLU A 437 10.32 -13.78 8.22
C GLU A 437 11.38 -12.66 8.20
N GLY A 438 11.60 -12.03 9.34
CA GLY A 438 12.60 -10.95 9.49
C GLY A 438 12.18 -9.58 8.96
N ARG A 439 10.94 -9.38 8.50
CA ARG A 439 10.48 -8.11 7.89
C ARG A 439 10.73 -6.87 8.75
N GLN A 440 10.52 -6.96 10.06
CA GLN A 440 10.69 -5.84 11.00
C GLN A 440 11.97 -5.96 11.85
N GLY A 441 12.81 -6.93 11.54
CA GLY A 441 14.05 -7.26 12.24
C GLY A 441 14.30 -8.76 12.27
N VAL A 442 15.54 -9.16 12.52
CA VAL A 442 15.93 -10.57 12.55
C VAL A 442 15.15 -11.33 13.63
N GLN A 443 14.51 -12.44 13.29
CA GLN A 443 13.69 -13.28 14.19
C GLN A 443 12.50 -12.56 14.84
N THR A 444 12.01 -11.47 14.25
CA THR A 444 10.78 -10.80 14.70
C THR A 444 9.55 -11.49 14.17
N ARG A 445 8.46 -11.42 14.93
CA ARG A 445 7.16 -12.03 14.61
C ARG A 445 6.12 -10.95 14.39
N THR A 446 5.65 -10.81 13.16
CA THR A 446 4.71 -9.75 12.78
C THR A 446 3.32 -10.31 12.46
N HIS A 447 2.30 -9.76 13.12
CA HIS A 447 0.89 -10.03 12.84
C HIS A 447 0.27 -8.81 12.16
N LEU A 448 -0.30 -8.99 10.97
CA LEU A 448 -1.02 -7.93 10.26
C LEU A 448 -2.44 -7.84 10.78
N ALA A 449 -2.90 -6.62 11.05
CA ALA A 449 -4.27 -6.33 11.46
C ALA A 449 -4.67 -4.90 11.07
N SER A 450 -5.94 -4.55 11.24
CA SER A 450 -6.44 -3.19 11.04
C SER A 450 -5.90 -2.22 12.11
N PRO A 451 -5.83 -0.91 11.83
CA PRO A 451 -5.40 0.10 12.82
C PRO A 451 -6.16 0.03 14.14
N ALA A 452 -7.47 -0.24 14.11
CA ALA A 452 -8.29 -0.40 15.29
C ALA A 452 -7.87 -1.61 16.14
N MET A 453 -7.62 -2.76 15.49
CA MET A 453 -7.13 -3.96 16.15
C MET A 453 -5.74 -3.78 16.74
N VAL A 454 -4.85 -3.08 16.03
CA VAL A 454 -3.51 -2.73 16.53
C VAL A 454 -3.60 -1.84 17.77
N ALA A 455 -4.46 -0.83 17.74
CA ALA A 455 -4.71 0.05 18.87
C ALA A 455 -5.25 -0.71 20.09
N MET A 456 -6.26 -1.56 19.90
CA MET A 456 -6.84 -2.37 20.98
C MET A 456 -5.81 -3.33 21.59
N ALA A 457 -5.04 -4.03 20.76
CA ALA A 457 -4.00 -4.94 21.24
C ALA A 457 -2.94 -4.22 22.07
N SER A 458 -2.57 -2.97 21.71
CA SER A 458 -1.60 -2.18 22.46
C SER A 458 -2.08 -1.84 23.87
N VAL A 459 -3.38 -1.62 24.05
CA VAL A 459 -3.99 -1.34 25.36
C VAL A 459 -4.12 -2.61 26.20
N LYS A 460 -4.45 -3.74 25.59
CA LYS A 460 -4.64 -5.02 26.29
C LYS A 460 -3.31 -5.76 26.57
N GLY A 461 -2.24 -5.49 25.83
CA GLY A 461 -0.97 -6.21 25.90
C GLY A 461 -0.94 -7.55 25.15
N PHE A 462 -2.02 -7.87 24.46
CA PHE A 462 -2.18 -9.09 23.68
C PHE A 462 -3.13 -8.84 22.49
N ILE A 463 -3.13 -9.72 21.50
CA ILE A 463 -4.06 -9.65 20.37
C ILE A 463 -5.49 -9.77 20.89
N ALA A 464 -6.28 -8.71 20.75
CA ALA A 464 -7.60 -8.57 21.30
C ALA A 464 -8.63 -8.23 20.22
N ASP A 465 -9.88 -8.57 20.48
CA ASP A 465 -11.00 -8.22 19.63
C ASP A 465 -11.40 -6.76 19.89
N VAL A 466 -11.39 -5.94 18.86
CA VAL A 466 -11.77 -4.52 18.95
C VAL A 466 -13.26 -4.33 19.34
N ARG A 467 -14.08 -5.36 19.19
CA ARG A 467 -15.51 -5.37 19.58
C ARG A 467 -15.72 -5.55 21.08
N GLU A 468 -14.66 -5.92 21.82
CA GLU A 468 -14.71 -6.14 23.27
C GLU A 468 -13.99 -4.99 23.99
N GLU A 469 -14.75 -4.06 24.51
CA GLU A 469 -14.24 -2.92 25.29
C GLU A 469 -13.73 -3.30 26.69
#